data_20d3e7adaaf7549cf7e6f50eed822a05
#
_entry.id   20d3e7adaaf7549cf7e6f50eed822a05
#
_cell.length_a   1.000
_cell.length_b   1.000
_cell.length_c   1.000
_cell.angle_alpha   90.00
_cell.angle_beta   90.00
_cell.angle_gamma   90.00
#
_symmetry.space_group_name_H-M   'P 1'
#
loop_
_entity.id
_entity.type
_entity.pdbx_description
1 polymer ?
#
loop_
_entity_poly.entity_id
_entity_poly.type
_entity_poly.pdbx_seq_one_letter_code
_entity_poly.pdbx_strand_id
1 'polypeptide(L)'
;MNQQKQNGNIIAIITMFFLFAMISFVTNLAAPFGTIWKNQYAGANTLGMMGNMMNFLAYLFMGIPSGNMLVKIGYKKTALIAMAVGFIGLFIQYISSLFGADIDVFNLGEYAIKMNFIIYLLGAFVCGFCVCMLNTVVNPMLNLLGGGGNKGNQLIQAGGALNSLSGTLTPLFVGALIGSVTPQTAMSDVAPLLFIAMGVFVSAFIALSFIAIPEPHLRKAGHEKEKFSHSPWNFRHTVLGVIGCLLYTSPSPRDRSLSR
;
A
#
# COMPACT_ATOMS: atom_id res chain seq x y z
N MET A 1 -30.87 -21.13 -4.94
CA MET A 1 -30.07 -20.13 -5.70
C MET A 1 -29.66 -18.90 -4.88
N ASN A 2 -30.45 -18.44 -3.90
CA ASN A 2 -30.10 -17.23 -3.11
C ASN A 2 -28.99 -17.43 -2.07
N GLN A 3 -28.89 -18.57 -1.38
CA GLN A 3 -27.87 -18.81 -0.35
C GLN A 3 -26.44 -18.90 -0.91
N GLN A 4 -26.25 -19.51 -2.06
CA GLN A 4 -24.92 -19.63 -2.69
C GLN A 4 -24.38 -18.30 -3.19
N LYS A 5 -25.26 -17.39 -3.64
CA LYS A 5 -24.91 -16.03 -4.06
C LYS A 5 -24.59 -15.14 -2.85
N GLN A 6 -25.25 -15.37 -1.71
CA GLN A 6 -25.03 -14.64 -0.47
C GLN A 6 -23.70 -15.06 0.20
N ASN A 7 -23.39 -16.34 0.21
CA ASN A 7 -22.11 -16.85 0.72
C ASN A 7 -20.91 -16.36 -0.11
N GLY A 8 -21.03 -16.30 -1.44
CA GLY A 8 -19.99 -15.75 -2.31
C GLY A 8 -19.67 -14.27 -2.03
N ASN A 9 -20.67 -13.47 -1.70
CA ASN A 9 -20.48 -12.07 -1.35
C ASN A 9 -19.77 -11.90 0.01
N ILE A 10 -20.06 -12.74 1.00
CA ILE A 10 -19.42 -12.68 2.32
C ILE A 10 -17.92 -13.02 2.21
N ILE A 11 -17.58 -14.09 1.47
CA ILE A 11 -16.16 -14.46 1.24
C ILE A 11 -15.42 -13.33 0.54
N ALA A 12 -16.02 -12.69 -0.47
CA ALA A 12 -15.43 -11.56 -1.15
C ALA A 12 -15.22 -10.35 -0.21
N ILE A 13 -16.17 -10.05 0.69
CA ILE A 13 -16.02 -8.98 1.69
C ILE A 13 -14.87 -9.27 2.65
N ILE A 14 -14.81 -10.49 3.20
CA ILE A 14 -13.71 -10.90 4.09
C ILE A 14 -12.36 -10.78 3.39
N THR A 15 -12.29 -11.18 2.12
CA THR A 15 -11.08 -11.04 1.30
C THR A 15 -10.68 -9.57 1.15
N MET A 16 -11.63 -8.67 0.87
CA MET A 16 -11.33 -7.24 0.76
C MET A 16 -10.85 -6.66 2.10
N PHE A 17 -11.42 -7.08 3.23
CA PHE A 17 -10.95 -6.69 4.55
C PHE A 17 -9.53 -7.19 4.83
N PHE A 18 -9.21 -8.41 4.43
CA PHE A 18 -7.84 -8.92 4.52
C PHE A 18 -6.86 -8.10 3.68
N LEU A 19 -7.25 -7.71 2.45
CA LEU A 19 -6.44 -6.84 1.61
C LEU A 19 -6.23 -5.44 2.24
N PHE A 20 -7.24 -4.88 2.92
CA PHE A 20 -7.08 -3.65 3.69
C PHE A 20 -6.04 -3.78 4.81
N ALA A 21 -6.09 -4.90 5.55
CA ALA A 21 -5.09 -5.17 6.57
C ALA A 21 -3.68 -5.29 5.99
N MET A 22 -3.53 -5.91 4.81
CA MET A 22 -2.25 -6.01 4.10
C MET A 22 -1.72 -4.65 3.63
N ILE A 23 -2.58 -3.78 3.11
CA ILE A 23 -2.20 -2.40 2.74
C ILE A 23 -1.56 -1.72 3.94
N SER A 24 -2.22 -1.76 5.09
CA SER A 24 -1.75 -1.15 6.31
C SER A 24 -0.45 -1.78 6.82
N PHE A 25 -0.36 -3.10 6.78
CA PHE A 25 0.85 -3.82 7.18
C PHE A 25 2.08 -3.34 6.39
N VAL A 26 2.00 -3.31 5.05
CA VAL A 26 3.10 -2.86 4.20
C VAL A 26 3.46 -1.39 4.46
N THR A 27 2.45 -0.53 4.54
CA THR A 27 2.68 0.91 4.76
C THR A 27 3.35 1.17 6.11
N ASN A 28 2.94 0.44 7.15
CA ASN A 28 3.45 0.65 8.51
C ASN A 28 4.78 -0.08 8.79
N LEU A 29 5.24 -0.99 7.91
CA LEU A 29 6.61 -1.48 7.95
C LEU A 29 7.66 -0.37 7.71
N ALA A 30 7.28 0.69 7.01
CA ALA A 30 8.18 1.82 6.77
C ALA A 30 8.62 2.54 8.05
N ALA A 31 7.82 2.51 9.13
CA ALA A 31 8.15 3.20 10.38
C ALA A 31 9.34 2.57 11.12
N PRO A 32 9.38 1.26 11.44
CA PRO A 32 10.55 0.63 12.07
C PRO A 32 11.78 0.68 11.17
N PHE A 33 11.64 0.50 9.85
CA PHE A 33 12.75 0.64 8.90
C PHE A 33 13.30 2.06 8.87
N GLY A 34 12.42 3.07 8.91
CA GLY A 34 12.81 4.46 9.01
C GLY A 34 13.64 4.77 10.27
N THR A 35 13.32 4.12 11.39
CA THR A 35 14.09 4.26 12.63
C THR A 35 15.49 3.64 12.48
N ILE A 36 15.61 2.48 11.84
CA ILE A 36 16.91 1.83 11.56
C ILE A 36 17.78 2.75 10.71
N TRP A 37 17.25 3.25 9.59
CA TRP A 37 17.98 4.14 8.70
C TRP A 37 18.36 5.46 9.36
N LYS A 38 17.45 6.05 10.16
CA LYS A 38 17.77 7.22 10.98
C LYS A 38 18.97 6.96 11.88
N ASN A 39 19.00 5.82 12.56
CA ASN A 39 20.09 5.48 13.48
C ASN A 39 21.41 5.25 12.73
N GLN A 40 21.37 4.58 11.57
CA GLN A 40 22.56 4.35 10.75
C GLN A 40 23.18 5.65 10.21
N TYR A 41 22.38 6.69 10.00
CA TYR A 41 22.81 8.00 9.52
C TYR A 41 22.82 9.04 10.66
N ALA A 42 23.42 8.70 11.79
CA ALA A 42 23.68 9.60 12.92
C ALA A 42 22.47 10.45 13.37
N GLY A 43 21.27 9.90 13.28
CA GLY A 43 20.03 10.59 13.69
C GLY A 43 19.36 11.42 12.59
N ALA A 44 19.77 11.30 11.33
CA ALA A 44 19.17 12.03 10.20
C ALA A 44 17.69 11.66 9.98
N ASN A 45 16.78 12.45 10.51
CA ASN A 45 15.33 12.22 10.38
C ASN A 45 14.89 12.18 8.92
N THR A 46 15.47 13.03 8.06
CA THR A 46 15.13 13.10 6.63
C THR A 46 15.42 11.78 5.93
N LEU A 47 16.60 11.18 6.16
CA LEU A 47 16.97 9.90 5.56
C LEU A 47 16.09 8.76 6.10
N GLY A 48 15.78 8.75 7.40
CA GLY A 48 14.84 7.79 7.97
C GLY A 48 13.44 7.85 7.35
N MET A 49 12.95 9.02 6.98
CA MET A 49 11.63 9.21 6.38
C MET A 49 11.59 8.93 4.87
N MET A 50 12.73 8.80 4.18
CA MET A 50 12.78 8.63 2.72
C MET A 50 12.08 7.35 2.24
N GLY A 51 12.12 6.26 2.99
CA GLY A 51 11.39 5.03 2.65
C GLY A 51 9.88 5.25 2.58
N ASN A 52 9.33 5.98 3.56
CA ASN A 52 7.92 6.35 3.57
C ASN A 52 7.57 7.30 2.41
N MET A 53 8.45 8.27 2.14
CA MET A 53 8.30 9.18 1.01
C MET A 53 8.26 8.42 -0.33
N MET A 54 9.11 7.40 -0.51
CA MET A 54 9.11 6.56 -1.71
C MET A 54 7.82 5.77 -1.89
N ASN A 55 7.23 5.26 -0.81
CA ASN A 55 5.91 4.63 -0.87
C ASN A 55 4.85 5.58 -1.43
N PHE A 56 4.78 6.83 -0.95
CA PHE A 56 3.81 7.81 -1.44
C PHE A 56 4.14 8.34 -2.83
N LEU A 57 5.43 8.49 -3.17
CA LEU A 57 5.86 8.87 -4.50
C LEU A 57 5.38 7.86 -5.56
N ALA A 58 5.34 6.58 -5.21
CA ALA A 58 4.82 5.53 -6.08
C ALA A 58 3.35 5.75 -6.48
N TYR A 59 2.52 6.35 -5.61
CA TYR A 59 1.13 6.68 -5.93
C TYR A 59 1.02 7.68 -7.09
N LEU A 60 1.96 8.62 -7.20
CA LEU A 60 1.97 9.59 -8.28
C LEU A 60 2.09 8.89 -9.65
N PHE A 61 2.91 7.85 -9.73
CA PHE A 61 3.14 7.12 -10.98
C PHE A 61 2.09 6.04 -11.23
N MET A 62 1.63 5.34 -10.18
CA MET A 62 0.76 4.17 -10.33
C MET A 62 -0.73 4.49 -10.24
N GLY A 63 -1.12 5.70 -9.83
CA GLY A 63 -2.54 6.07 -9.66
C GLY A 63 -3.35 5.89 -10.94
N ILE A 64 -2.91 6.47 -12.06
CA ILE A 64 -3.60 6.34 -13.36
C ILE A 64 -3.46 4.93 -13.96
N PRO A 65 -2.26 4.31 -14.02
CA PRO A 65 -2.12 2.95 -14.51
C PRO A 65 -2.97 1.92 -13.74
N SER A 66 -3.05 1.99 -12.42
CA SER A 66 -3.85 1.06 -11.61
C SER A 66 -5.34 1.17 -11.91
N GLY A 67 -5.86 2.38 -12.08
CA GLY A 67 -7.24 2.60 -12.53
C GLY A 67 -7.51 2.00 -13.91
N ASN A 68 -6.60 2.21 -14.86
CA ASN A 68 -6.70 1.61 -16.19
C ASN A 68 -6.63 0.09 -16.17
N MET A 69 -5.77 -0.48 -15.31
CA MET A 69 -5.70 -1.93 -15.11
C MET A 69 -7.03 -2.46 -14.56
N LEU A 70 -7.60 -1.81 -13.55
CA LEU A 70 -8.88 -2.20 -12.97
C LEU A 70 -9.98 -2.30 -14.02
N VAL A 71 -10.08 -1.32 -14.92
CA VAL A 71 -11.08 -1.29 -15.99
C VAL A 71 -10.81 -2.34 -17.06
N LYS A 72 -9.54 -2.59 -17.41
CA LYS A 72 -9.18 -3.51 -18.51
C LYS A 72 -9.19 -4.98 -18.10
N ILE A 73 -8.63 -5.30 -16.95
CA ILE A 73 -8.39 -6.69 -16.53
C ILE A 73 -9.21 -7.12 -15.32
N GLY A 74 -9.91 -6.18 -14.66
CA GLY A 74 -10.82 -6.41 -13.54
C GLY A 74 -10.16 -6.40 -12.17
N TYR A 75 -11.00 -6.53 -11.14
CA TYR A 75 -10.58 -6.44 -9.72
C TYR A 75 -9.63 -7.57 -9.32
N LYS A 76 -10.00 -8.83 -9.63
CA LYS A 76 -9.22 -10.00 -9.21
C LYS A 76 -7.81 -9.99 -9.79
N LYS A 77 -7.68 -9.79 -11.10
CA LYS A 77 -6.38 -9.81 -11.77
C LYS A 77 -5.51 -8.63 -11.32
N THR A 78 -6.09 -7.44 -11.13
CA THR A 78 -5.35 -6.28 -10.62
C THR A 78 -4.83 -6.54 -9.21
N ALA A 79 -5.64 -7.15 -8.32
CA ALA A 79 -5.21 -7.51 -6.97
C ALA A 79 -4.10 -8.58 -6.98
N LEU A 80 -4.18 -9.60 -7.84
CA LEU A 80 -3.13 -10.61 -7.98
C LEU A 80 -1.80 -10.00 -8.46
N ILE A 81 -1.85 -9.11 -9.44
CA ILE A 81 -0.67 -8.39 -9.91
C ILE A 81 -0.10 -7.51 -8.78
N ALA A 82 -0.96 -6.83 -8.02
CA ALA A 82 -0.54 -6.05 -6.88
C ALA A 82 0.22 -6.90 -5.84
N MET A 83 -0.29 -8.11 -5.54
CA MET A 83 0.40 -9.03 -4.63
C MET A 83 1.77 -9.47 -5.15
N ALA A 84 1.88 -9.78 -6.45
CA ALA A 84 3.15 -10.13 -7.07
C ALA A 84 4.15 -8.96 -7.01
N VAL A 85 3.70 -7.74 -7.30
CA VAL A 85 4.52 -6.52 -7.20
C VAL A 85 4.95 -6.25 -5.75
N GLY A 86 4.05 -6.46 -4.78
CA GLY A 86 4.37 -6.32 -3.35
C GLY A 86 5.43 -7.32 -2.89
N PHE A 87 5.32 -8.58 -3.34
CA PHE A 87 6.35 -9.59 -3.10
C PHE A 87 7.71 -9.18 -3.67
N ILE A 88 7.74 -8.68 -4.92
CA ILE A 88 8.97 -8.19 -5.55
C ILE A 88 9.57 -7.02 -4.75
N GLY A 89 8.75 -6.08 -4.30
CA GLY A 89 9.18 -4.95 -3.49
C GLY A 89 9.82 -5.38 -2.16
N LEU A 90 9.19 -6.33 -1.45
CA LEU A 90 9.74 -6.90 -0.23
C LEU A 90 11.01 -7.71 -0.48
N PHE A 91 11.09 -8.42 -1.61
CA PHE A 91 12.28 -9.16 -2.00
C PHE A 91 13.47 -8.21 -2.29
N ILE A 92 13.22 -7.07 -2.95
CA ILE A 92 14.26 -6.04 -3.14
C ILE A 92 14.71 -5.48 -1.78
N GLN A 93 13.79 -5.22 -0.85
CA GLN A 93 14.16 -4.80 0.50
C GLN A 93 14.96 -5.89 1.24
N TYR A 94 14.65 -7.16 1.03
CA TYR A 94 15.44 -8.25 1.56
C TYR A 94 16.87 -8.28 0.96
N ILE A 95 17.03 -8.04 -0.33
CA ILE A 95 18.36 -7.89 -0.95
C ILE A 95 19.16 -6.77 -0.28
N SER A 96 18.50 -5.64 0.07
CA SER A 96 19.12 -4.54 0.81
C SER A 96 19.68 -4.98 2.19
N SER A 97 19.09 -6.02 2.81
CA SER A 97 19.58 -6.56 4.07
C SER A 97 20.85 -7.41 3.92
N LEU A 98 21.12 -7.92 2.73
CA LEU A 98 22.24 -8.82 2.44
C LEU A 98 23.44 -8.11 1.79
N PHE A 99 23.20 -7.09 0.95
CA PHE A 99 24.22 -6.50 0.09
C PHE A 99 24.32 -4.98 0.25
N GLY A 100 25.53 -4.46 0.10
CA GLY A 100 25.78 -3.04 -0.10
C GLY A 100 25.94 -2.22 1.17
N ALA A 101 26.05 -2.87 2.34
CA ALA A 101 26.29 -2.16 3.61
C ALA A 101 27.67 -1.50 3.67
N ASP A 102 28.65 -2.03 2.95
CA ASP A 102 30.03 -1.53 2.94
C ASP A 102 30.38 -0.70 1.68
N ILE A 103 29.42 -0.48 0.78
CA ILE A 103 29.64 0.22 -0.48
C ILE A 103 29.04 1.62 -0.39
N ASP A 104 29.90 2.62 -0.32
CA ASP A 104 29.52 4.03 -0.43
C ASP A 104 29.34 4.41 -1.90
N VAL A 105 28.17 4.97 -2.24
CA VAL A 105 27.83 5.31 -3.63
C VAL A 105 28.09 6.79 -3.92
N PHE A 106 27.65 7.67 -3.04
CA PHE A 106 27.88 9.11 -3.12
C PHE A 106 27.70 9.76 -1.74
N ASN A 107 28.24 10.97 -1.60
CA ASN A 107 28.09 11.76 -0.39
C ASN A 107 26.96 12.78 -0.55
N LEU A 108 26.02 12.78 0.40
CA LEU A 108 24.96 13.77 0.49
C LEU A 108 25.24 14.67 1.71
N GLY A 109 25.99 15.77 1.51
CA GLY A 109 26.47 16.60 2.58
C GLY A 109 27.48 15.83 3.46
N GLU A 110 27.14 15.66 4.75
CA GLU A 110 27.99 14.94 5.71
C GLU A 110 27.76 13.42 5.73
N TYR A 111 26.78 12.91 4.97
CA TYR A 111 26.41 11.50 4.99
C TYR A 111 26.88 10.77 3.74
N ALA A 112 27.67 9.70 3.91
CA ALA A 112 28.00 8.77 2.86
C ALA A 112 26.81 7.82 2.62
N ILE A 113 26.14 7.97 1.48
CA ILE A 113 24.97 7.16 1.12
C ILE A 113 25.44 5.80 0.62
N LYS A 114 24.98 4.77 1.32
CA LYS A 114 25.33 3.37 1.06
C LYS A 114 24.44 2.73 0.02
N MET A 115 24.96 1.75 -0.70
CA MET A 115 24.23 1.02 -1.75
C MET A 115 22.99 0.32 -1.19
N ASN A 116 23.08 -0.29 0.00
CA ASN A 116 21.94 -0.96 0.64
C ASN A 116 20.75 -0.01 0.90
N PHE A 117 21.02 1.26 1.23
CA PHE A 117 19.96 2.24 1.40
C PHE A 117 19.24 2.54 0.08
N ILE A 118 19.97 2.64 -1.03
CA ILE A 118 19.37 2.86 -2.36
C ILE A 118 18.51 1.66 -2.76
N ILE A 119 19.00 0.43 -2.54
CA ILE A 119 18.23 -0.78 -2.80
C ILE A 119 16.95 -0.81 -1.95
N TYR A 120 17.04 -0.44 -0.67
CA TYR A 120 15.87 -0.33 0.21
C TYR A 120 14.85 0.69 -0.33
N LEU A 121 15.28 1.87 -0.75
CA LEU A 121 14.41 2.90 -1.31
C LEU A 121 13.70 2.42 -2.58
N LEU A 122 14.40 1.70 -3.45
CA LEU A 122 13.82 1.09 -4.63
C LEU A 122 12.75 0.04 -4.25
N GLY A 123 13.04 -0.81 -3.28
CA GLY A 123 12.08 -1.78 -2.76
C GLY A 123 10.85 -1.11 -2.15
N ALA A 124 11.01 -0.03 -1.38
CA ALA A 124 9.93 0.75 -0.81
C ALA A 124 9.06 1.40 -1.92
N PHE A 125 9.68 1.92 -2.97
CA PHE A 125 8.96 2.46 -4.12
C PHE A 125 8.12 1.40 -4.85
N VAL A 126 8.66 0.20 -5.06
CA VAL A 126 7.91 -0.92 -5.66
C VAL A 126 6.78 -1.40 -4.74
N CYS A 127 7.00 -1.45 -3.43
CA CYS A 127 5.93 -1.73 -2.46
C CYS A 127 4.80 -0.69 -2.54
N GLY A 128 5.14 0.58 -2.76
CA GLY A 128 4.16 1.65 -2.96
C GLY A 128 3.26 1.42 -4.18
N PHE A 129 3.75 0.81 -5.26
CA PHE A 129 2.91 0.40 -6.39
C PHE A 129 1.88 -0.65 -5.98
N CYS A 130 2.28 -1.66 -5.21
CA CYS A 130 1.36 -2.65 -4.67
C CYS A 130 0.25 -1.99 -3.84
N VAL A 131 0.62 -1.14 -2.90
CA VAL A 131 -0.32 -0.45 -2.01
C VAL A 131 -1.30 0.43 -2.80
N CYS A 132 -0.83 1.16 -3.80
CA CYS A 132 -1.67 1.95 -4.70
C CYS A 132 -2.68 1.08 -5.47
N MET A 133 -2.23 -0.02 -6.07
CA MET A 133 -3.10 -0.93 -6.80
C MET A 133 -4.14 -1.58 -5.89
N LEU A 134 -3.77 -2.01 -4.68
CA LEU A 134 -4.71 -2.60 -3.73
C LEU A 134 -5.78 -1.59 -3.29
N ASN A 135 -5.39 -0.34 -2.99
CA ASN A 135 -6.34 0.72 -2.66
C ASN A 135 -7.34 0.98 -3.80
N THR A 136 -6.87 0.95 -5.05
CA THR A 136 -7.71 1.10 -6.23
C THR A 136 -8.71 -0.05 -6.39
N VAL A 137 -8.38 -1.25 -5.95
CA VAL A 137 -9.25 -2.44 -6.00
C VAL A 137 -10.25 -2.45 -4.84
N VAL A 138 -9.78 -2.27 -3.61
CA VAL A 138 -10.53 -2.63 -2.40
C VAL A 138 -11.67 -1.65 -2.13
N ASN A 139 -11.43 -0.35 -2.28
CA ASN A 139 -12.44 0.67 -2.00
C ASN A 139 -13.68 0.56 -2.90
N PRO A 140 -13.56 0.55 -4.25
CA PRO A 140 -14.72 0.41 -5.13
C PRO A 140 -15.39 -0.95 -4.98
N MET A 141 -14.61 -2.02 -4.73
CA MET A 141 -15.14 -3.37 -4.59
C MET A 141 -16.02 -3.51 -3.35
N LEU A 142 -15.61 -2.98 -2.19
CA LEU A 142 -16.45 -2.97 -0.99
C LEU A 142 -17.74 -2.18 -1.21
N ASN A 143 -17.68 -1.06 -1.91
CA ASN A 143 -18.88 -0.31 -2.26
C ASN A 143 -19.85 -1.12 -3.11
N LEU A 144 -19.35 -1.83 -4.12
CA LEU A 144 -20.15 -2.70 -4.99
C LEU A 144 -20.75 -3.89 -4.21
N LEU A 145 -19.99 -4.53 -3.33
CA LEU A 145 -20.44 -5.66 -2.52
C LEU A 145 -21.50 -5.24 -1.50
N GLY A 146 -21.44 -4.00 -1.01
CA GLY A 146 -22.46 -3.40 -0.16
C GLY A 146 -23.74 -2.98 -0.89
N GLY A 147 -23.78 -3.10 -2.22
CA GLY A 147 -24.91 -2.66 -3.04
C GLY A 147 -24.97 -1.14 -3.24
N GLY A 148 -23.89 -0.42 -2.97
CA GLY A 148 -23.82 1.04 -3.01
C GLY A 148 -24.50 1.73 -1.83
N GLY A 149 -24.51 3.07 -1.84
CA GLY A 149 -25.18 3.87 -0.82
C GLY A 149 -24.62 3.66 0.61
N ASN A 150 -25.49 3.70 1.61
CA ASN A 150 -25.08 3.66 3.01
C ASN A 150 -24.39 2.35 3.40
N LYS A 151 -24.84 1.20 2.90
CA LYS A 151 -24.21 -0.10 3.20
C LYS A 151 -22.83 -0.23 2.60
N GLY A 152 -22.61 0.26 1.36
CA GLY A 152 -21.31 0.32 0.74
C GLY A 152 -20.34 1.19 1.55
N ASN A 153 -20.78 2.36 2.00
CA ASN A 153 -19.98 3.25 2.84
C ASN A 153 -19.66 2.63 4.20
N GLN A 154 -20.61 1.91 4.83
CA GLN A 154 -20.36 1.18 6.08
C GLN A 154 -19.26 0.13 5.92
N LEU A 155 -19.26 -0.64 4.83
CA LEU A 155 -18.22 -1.63 4.55
C LEU A 155 -16.84 -0.97 4.32
N ILE A 156 -16.79 0.14 3.60
CA ILE A 156 -15.53 0.88 3.41
C ILE A 156 -15.00 1.39 4.75
N GLN A 157 -15.87 1.93 5.61
CA GLN A 157 -15.45 2.41 6.93
C GLN A 157 -15.02 1.28 7.86
N ALA A 158 -15.70 0.13 7.85
CA ALA A 158 -15.27 -1.06 8.57
C ALA A 158 -13.88 -1.55 8.09
N GLY A 159 -13.66 -1.55 6.76
CA GLY A 159 -12.35 -1.81 6.17
C GLY A 159 -11.28 -0.81 6.64
N GLY A 160 -11.61 0.48 6.67
CA GLY A 160 -10.74 1.54 7.19
C GLY A 160 -10.39 1.36 8.67
N ALA A 161 -11.35 0.95 9.50
CA ALA A 161 -11.10 0.63 10.90
C ALA A 161 -10.13 -0.56 11.04
N LEU A 162 -10.32 -1.60 10.23
CA LEU A 162 -9.41 -2.76 10.20
C LEU A 162 -8.01 -2.39 9.70
N ASN A 163 -7.93 -1.50 8.71
CA ASN A 163 -6.67 -0.93 8.24
C ASN A 163 -5.94 -0.20 9.38
N SER A 164 -6.63 0.63 10.15
CA SER A 164 -6.06 1.35 11.29
C SER A 164 -5.61 0.40 12.40
N LEU A 165 -6.40 -0.63 12.71
CA LEU A 165 -6.05 -1.67 13.67
C LEU A 165 -4.79 -2.42 13.25
N SER A 166 -4.71 -2.85 11.98
CA SER A 166 -3.52 -3.49 11.43
C SER A 166 -2.29 -2.57 11.49
N GLY A 167 -2.48 -1.27 11.21
CA GLY A 167 -1.41 -0.28 11.33
C GLY A 167 -0.85 -0.14 12.74
N THR A 168 -1.70 -0.23 13.75
CA THR A 168 -1.29 -0.20 15.17
C THR A 168 -0.59 -1.50 15.57
N LEU A 169 -1.08 -2.65 15.08
CA LEU A 169 -0.51 -3.96 15.40
C LEU A 169 0.84 -4.20 14.70
N THR A 170 1.08 -3.60 13.55
CA THR A 170 2.32 -3.82 12.78
C THR A 170 3.58 -3.45 13.56
N PRO A 171 3.74 -2.26 14.16
CA PRO A 171 4.92 -1.94 14.98
C PRO A 171 5.05 -2.85 16.21
N LEU A 172 3.94 -3.26 16.83
CA LEU A 172 3.96 -4.19 17.96
C LEU A 172 4.46 -5.57 17.52
N PHE A 173 4.02 -6.06 16.39
CA PHE A 173 4.45 -7.31 15.79
C PHE A 173 5.95 -7.26 15.42
N VAL A 174 6.39 -6.16 14.83
CA VAL A 174 7.81 -5.93 14.54
C VAL A 174 8.63 -5.91 15.83
N GLY A 175 8.19 -5.19 16.86
CA GLY A 175 8.85 -5.16 18.16
C GLY A 175 8.91 -6.51 18.83
N ALA A 176 7.89 -7.37 18.68
CA ALA A 176 7.88 -8.72 19.22
C ALA A 176 8.88 -9.66 18.50
N LEU A 177 9.14 -9.43 17.19
CA LEU A 177 10.05 -10.27 16.39
C LEU A 177 11.52 -9.84 16.49
N ILE A 178 11.78 -8.54 16.49
CA ILE A 178 13.14 -7.98 16.43
C ILE A 178 13.59 -7.46 17.80
N GLY A 179 12.65 -7.29 18.73
CA GLY A 179 12.86 -6.57 19.97
C GLY A 179 12.80 -5.06 19.78
N SER A 180 13.41 -4.31 20.69
CA SER A 180 13.50 -2.85 20.55
C SER A 180 14.52 -2.48 19.47
N VAL A 181 14.15 -1.61 18.54
CA VAL A 181 15.08 -1.05 17.57
C VAL A 181 16.08 -0.16 18.30
N THR A 182 17.31 -0.62 18.39
CA THR A 182 18.43 0.09 19.03
C THR A 182 19.30 0.79 17.98
N PRO A 183 20.20 1.70 18.36
CA PRO A 183 21.18 2.27 17.43
C PRO A 183 22.08 1.25 16.71
N GLN A 184 22.23 0.06 17.30
CA GLN A 184 23.03 -1.04 16.73
C GLN A 184 22.23 -1.94 15.79
N THR A 185 20.89 -1.81 15.75
CA THR A 185 20.04 -2.63 14.89
C THR A 185 20.33 -2.31 13.41
N ALA A 186 20.81 -3.32 12.69
CA ALA A 186 21.11 -3.21 11.26
C ALA A 186 19.93 -3.68 10.41
N MET A 187 19.96 -3.37 9.11
CA MET A 187 18.94 -3.85 8.16
C MET A 187 18.96 -5.38 8.02
N SER A 188 20.09 -6.04 8.29
CA SER A 188 20.19 -7.52 8.35
C SER A 188 19.31 -8.15 9.42
N ASP A 189 19.09 -7.47 10.53
CA ASP A 189 18.34 -8.00 11.68
C ASP A 189 16.83 -8.08 11.39
N VAL A 190 16.36 -7.34 10.38
CA VAL A 190 14.97 -7.37 9.93
C VAL A 190 14.69 -8.42 8.83
N ALA A 191 15.70 -9.17 8.40
CA ALA A 191 15.53 -10.21 7.38
C ALA A 191 14.44 -11.24 7.74
N PRO A 192 14.33 -11.76 8.97
CA PRO A 192 13.25 -12.69 9.35
C PRO A 192 11.86 -12.08 9.19
N LEU A 193 11.70 -10.79 9.51
CA LEU A 193 10.44 -10.06 9.34
C LEU A 193 10.07 -9.97 7.85
N LEU A 194 11.04 -9.67 6.98
CA LEU A 194 10.82 -9.59 5.54
C LEU A 194 10.43 -10.96 4.96
N PHE A 195 11.02 -12.07 5.45
CA PHE A 195 10.58 -13.41 5.06
C PHE A 195 9.15 -13.72 5.46
N ILE A 196 8.74 -13.35 6.67
CA ILE A 196 7.35 -13.52 7.13
C ILE A 196 6.42 -12.67 6.25
N ALA A 197 6.78 -11.41 5.98
CA ALA A 197 6.01 -10.54 5.11
C ALA A 197 5.85 -11.12 3.69
N MET A 198 6.93 -11.63 3.09
CA MET A 198 6.87 -12.31 1.79
C MET A 198 5.97 -13.56 1.84
N GLY A 199 6.06 -14.35 2.90
CA GLY A 199 5.20 -15.51 3.12
C GLY A 199 3.71 -15.15 3.20
N VAL A 200 3.39 -14.04 3.87
CA VAL A 200 2.02 -13.50 3.92
C VAL A 200 1.54 -13.08 2.52
N PHE A 201 2.40 -12.45 1.70
CA PHE A 201 2.03 -12.07 0.34
C PHE A 201 1.79 -13.29 -0.56
N VAL A 202 2.62 -14.32 -0.46
CA VAL A 202 2.44 -15.57 -1.21
C VAL A 202 1.16 -16.28 -0.78
N SER A 203 0.90 -16.39 0.52
CA SER A 203 -0.33 -17.00 1.03
C SER A 203 -1.58 -16.24 0.60
N ALA A 204 -1.52 -14.90 0.63
CA ALA A 204 -2.59 -14.03 0.14
C ALA A 204 -2.83 -14.18 -1.36
N PHE A 205 -1.76 -14.27 -2.16
CA PHE A 205 -1.85 -14.51 -3.60
C PHE A 205 -2.53 -15.85 -3.90
N ILE A 206 -2.12 -16.91 -3.20
CA ILE A 206 -2.72 -18.25 -3.34
C ILE A 206 -4.19 -18.21 -2.94
N ALA A 207 -4.52 -17.68 -1.77
CA ALA A 207 -5.90 -17.58 -1.28
C ALA A 207 -6.79 -16.80 -2.27
N LEU A 208 -6.33 -15.64 -2.75
CA LEU A 208 -7.05 -14.80 -3.70
C LEU A 208 -7.25 -15.51 -5.05
N SER A 209 -6.33 -16.38 -5.47
CA SER A 209 -6.43 -17.12 -6.71
C SER A 209 -7.63 -18.09 -6.71
N PHE A 210 -7.95 -18.67 -5.55
CA PHE A 210 -9.10 -19.59 -5.40
C PHE A 210 -10.43 -18.88 -5.16
N ILE A 211 -10.43 -17.63 -4.70
CA ILE A 211 -11.66 -16.90 -4.39
C ILE A 211 -12.25 -16.29 -5.67
N ALA A 212 -13.55 -16.52 -5.90
CA ALA A 212 -14.27 -15.88 -6.97
C ALA A 212 -14.71 -14.47 -6.55
N ILE A 213 -14.12 -13.45 -7.19
CA ILE A 213 -14.51 -12.06 -6.98
C ILE A 213 -15.50 -11.65 -8.08
N PRO A 214 -16.65 -11.01 -7.73
CA PRO A 214 -17.60 -10.52 -8.72
C PRO A 214 -16.96 -9.45 -9.61
N GLU A 215 -17.11 -9.58 -10.94
CA GLU A 215 -16.55 -8.67 -11.95
C GLU A 215 -17.70 -8.06 -12.78
N PRO A 216 -18.50 -7.12 -12.23
CA PRO A 216 -19.73 -6.66 -12.87
C PRO A 216 -19.49 -5.90 -14.18
N HIS A 217 -18.34 -5.22 -14.34
CA HIS A 217 -18.01 -4.47 -15.55
C HIS A 217 -17.38 -5.32 -16.64
N LEU A 218 -16.71 -6.42 -16.33
CA LEU A 218 -16.22 -7.35 -17.37
C LEU A 218 -17.38 -8.12 -18.03
N ARG A 219 -18.48 -8.36 -17.30
CA ARG A 219 -19.70 -8.95 -17.87
C ARG A 219 -20.41 -8.04 -18.87
N LYS A 220 -20.27 -6.72 -18.72
CA LYS A 220 -20.83 -5.72 -19.66
C LYS A 220 -19.93 -5.49 -20.86
N ALA A 221 -18.68 -5.92 -20.86
CA ALA A 221 -17.74 -5.74 -21.96
C ALA A 221 -18.06 -6.59 -23.22
N GLY A 222 -19.12 -7.41 -23.19
CA GLY A 222 -19.72 -8.02 -24.39
C GLY A 222 -20.59 -7.06 -25.22
N HIS A 223 -20.95 -5.91 -24.68
CA HIS A 223 -21.60 -4.83 -25.39
C HIS A 223 -20.63 -3.63 -25.40
N GLU A 224 -20.35 -3.13 -26.60
CA GLU A 224 -19.56 -1.97 -27.00
C GLU A 224 -18.86 -1.20 -25.86
N LYS A 225 -17.54 -1.02 -26.01
CA LYS A 225 -16.77 -0.07 -25.20
C LYS A 225 -17.46 1.29 -25.30
N GLU A 226 -18.25 1.64 -24.28
CA GLU A 226 -18.67 3.03 -24.12
C GLU A 226 -17.39 3.86 -24.02
N LYS A 227 -17.01 4.47 -25.13
CA LYS A 227 -16.01 5.52 -25.14
C LYS A 227 -16.62 6.65 -24.32
N PHE A 228 -16.18 6.83 -23.10
CA PHE A 228 -16.49 8.04 -22.36
C PHE A 228 -16.05 9.22 -23.23
N SER A 229 -17.02 9.96 -23.79
CA SER A 229 -16.74 11.06 -24.71
C SER A 229 -16.11 12.27 -24.00
N HIS A 230 -16.08 12.28 -22.68
CA HIS A 230 -15.59 13.39 -21.89
C HIS A 230 -14.54 12.94 -20.86
N SER A 231 -13.45 13.69 -20.73
CA SER A 231 -12.47 13.52 -19.67
C SER A 231 -13.11 13.81 -18.30
N PRO A 232 -12.72 13.09 -17.21
CA PRO A 232 -13.17 13.40 -15.84
C PRO A 232 -12.94 14.86 -15.45
N TRP A 233 -11.94 15.51 -16.03
CA TRP A 233 -11.61 16.92 -15.79
C TRP A 233 -12.61 17.92 -16.38
N ASN A 234 -13.47 17.49 -17.29
CA ASN A 234 -14.53 18.33 -17.85
C ASN A 234 -15.69 18.53 -16.85
N PHE A 235 -15.72 17.78 -15.76
CA PHE A 235 -16.75 17.90 -14.75
C PHE A 235 -16.28 18.79 -13.60
N ARG A 236 -16.94 19.93 -13.40
CA ARG A 236 -16.60 20.92 -12.35
C ARG A 236 -16.54 20.31 -10.95
N HIS A 237 -17.45 19.37 -10.62
CA HIS A 237 -17.46 18.70 -9.33
C HIS A 237 -16.21 17.81 -9.11
N THR A 238 -15.65 17.21 -10.14
CA THR A 238 -14.39 16.44 -10.04
C THR A 238 -13.23 17.38 -9.74
N VAL A 239 -13.12 18.49 -10.46
CA VAL A 239 -12.07 19.50 -10.24
C VAL A 239 -12.18 20.11 -8.84
N LEU A 240 -13.40 20.52 -8.43
CA LEU A 240 -13.65 21.06 -7.10
C LEU A 240 -13.38 20.04 -5.99
N GLY A 241 -13.70 18.76 -6.21
CA GLY A 241 -13.39 17.67 -5.27
C GLY A 241 -11.89 17.50 -5.08
N VAL A 242 -11.11 17.49 -6.16
CA VAL A 242 -9.64 17.40 -6.11
C VAL A 242 -9.05 18.60 -5.37
N ILE A 243 -9.49 19.83 -5.70
CA ILE A 243 -9.04 21.05 -5.02
C ILE A 243 -9.43 21.02 -3.55
N GLY A 244 -10.66 20.63 -3.21
CA GLY A 244 -11.13 20.48 -1.85
C GLY A 244 -10.30 19.48 -1.04
N CYS A 245 -9.96 18.33 -1.60
CA CYS A 245 -9.07 17.35 -0.97
C CYS A 245 -7.67 17.94 -0.71
N LEU A 246 -7.09 18.64 -1.69
CA LEU A 246 -5.77 19.25 -1.54
C LEU A 246 -5.76 20.35 -0.47
N LEU A 247 -6.79 21.19 -0.41
CA LEU A 247 -6.90 22.25 0.60
C LEU A 247 -7.16 21.67 2.00
N TYR A 248 -7.99 20.63 2.12
CA TYR A 248 -8.30 19.99 3.39
C TYR A 248 -7.12 19.24 3.99
N THR A 249 -6.29 18.60 3.14
CA THR A 249 -5.10 17.86 3.58
C THR A 249 -3.88 18.77 3.83
N SER A 250 -3.94 20.05 3.42
CA SER A 250 -2.89 21.00 3.72
C SER A 250 -2.96 21.40 5.19
N PRO A 251 -1.84 21.32 5.97
CA PRO A 251 -1.84 21.74 7.37
C PRO A 251 -2.24 23.21 7.50
N SER A 252 -3.28 23.45 8.27
CA SER A 252 -3.77 24.81 8.49
C SER A 252 -2.71 25.64 9.27
N PRO A 253 -2.68 26.97 9.12
CA PRO A 253 -1.80 27.82 9.94
C PRO A 253 -1.99 27.62 11.45
N ARG A 254 -3.19 27.20 11.89
CA ARG A 254 -3.49 26.90 13.30
C ARG A 254 -2.80 25.62 13.78
N ASP A 255 -2.65 24.61 12.93
CA ASP A 255 -2.00 23.34 13.29
C ASP A 255 -0.50 23.54 13.53
N ARG A 256 0.11 24.53 12.86
CA ARG A 256 1.52 24.91 13.06
C ARG A 256 1.78 25.63 14.40
N SER A 257 0.77 26.27 14.99
CA SER A 257 0.91 26.97 16.27
C SER A 257 0.80 26.05 17.49
N LEU A 258 0.24 24.84 17.32
CA LEU A 258 0.10 23.84 18.39
C LEU A 258 1.30 22.89 18.49
N SER A 259 2.23 22.94 17.54
CA SER A 259 3.45 22.09 17.50
C SER A 259 4.73 22.80 18.00
N ARG A 260 4.59 23.97 18.67
CA ARG A 260 5.69 24.67 19.34
C ARG A 260 5.61 24.56 20.83
#